data_c320fd4b217318b093b18c377cbc1870
#
_entry.id   c320fd4b217318b093b18c377cbc1870
#
_cell.length_a   1.000
_cell.length_b   1.000
_cell.length_c   1.000
_cell.angle_alpha   90.00
_cell.angle_beta   90.00
_cell.angle_gamma   90.00
#
_symmetry.space_group_name_H-M   'P 1'
#
loop_
_entity.id
_entity.type
_entity.pdbx_description
1 polymer ?
#
loop_
_entity_poly.entity_id
_entity_poly.type
_entity_poly.pdbx_seq_one_letter_code
_entity_poly.pdbx_strand_id
1 'polypeptide(L)'
;MIDLLREAFQYYGLEEITGEQHNPQILDFFEEIGENWVQTDETAWCSAFINYLCKRNYYERSGKLTARSWLDVGVELDEPELGCIVVLWRESKVSLKGHVGFYINHDDRYIYILGGNQDSSVCIKRYPKNRLLGYRKLRKKYGFLDYFN
;
A
#
# COMPACT_ATOMS: atom_id res chain seq x y z
N MET A 1 -6.22 -12.21 -3.01
CA MET A 1 -5.68 -11.10 -2.18
C MET A 1 -6.33 -10.96 -0.79
N ILE A 2 -7.32 -11.78 -0.49
CA ILE A 2 -7.98 -11.75 0.83
C ILE A 2 -7.00 -12.08 1.96
N ASP A 3 -6.10 -13.02 1.74
CA ASP A 3 -5.05 -13.38 2.71
C ASP A 3 -4.11 -12.20 3.01
N LEU A 4 -3.72 -11.45 1.98
CA LEU A 4 -2.87 -10.26 2.15
C LEU A 4 -3.63 -9.15 2.89
N LEU A 5 -4.90 -8.95 2.57
CA LEU A 5 -5.75 -8.01 3.29
C LEU A 5 -5.86 -8.37 4.76
N ARG A 6 -6.02 -9.66 5.07
CA ARG A 6 -6.07 -10.16 6.46
C ARG A 6 -4.79 -9.82 7.22
N GLU A 7 -3.63 -9.99 6.58
CA GLU A 7 -2.35 -9.60 7.18
C GLU A 7 -2.29 -8.09 7.43
N ALA A 8 -2.78 -7.30 6.49
CA ALA A 8 -2.82 -5.84 6.64
C ALA A 8 -3.65 -5.42 7.86
N PHE A 9 -4.77 -6.10 8.13
CA PHE A 9 -5.62 -5.82 9.27
C PHE A 9 -4.92 -6.07 10.62
N GLN A 10 -3.88 -6.89 10.66
CA GLN A 10 -3.10 -7.11 11.90
C GLN A 10 -2.41 -5.82 12.37
N TYR A 11 -2.20 -4.87 11.46
CA TYR A 11 -1.55 -3.60 11.76
C TYR A 11 -2.55 -2.46 11.98
N TYR A 12 -3.86 -2.74 11.95
CA TYR A 12 -4.89 -1.72 12.13
C TYR A 12 -4.66 -0.97 13.45
N GLY A 13 -4.63 0.37 13.36
CA GLY A 13 -4.39 1.21 14.53
C GLY A 13 -2.94 1.55 14.79
N LEU A 14 -2.00 0.97 14.02
CA LEU A 14 -0.59 1.36 14.11
C LEU A 14 -0.44 2.84 13.73
N GLU A 15 0.21 3.64 14.59
CA GLU A 15 0.32 5.09 14.42
C GLU A 15 1.78 5.55 14.42
N GLU A 16 2.04 6.66 13.71
CA GLU A 16 3.29 7.39 13.86
C GLU A 16 3.44 7.89 15.29
N ILE A 17 4.69 7.95 15.76
CA ILE A 17 5.02 8.54 17.06
C ILE A 17 5.62 9.92 16.80
N THR A 18 4.96 10.97 17.30
CA THR A 18 5.43 12.35 17.12
C THR A 18 6.69 12.62 17.94
N GLY A 19 7.52 13.55 17.45
CA GLY A 19 8.76 13.97 18.11
C GLY A 19 9.96 13.15 17.70
N GLU A 20 10.91 12.96 18.61
CA GLU A 20 12.16 12.25 18.36
C GLU A 20 12.01 10.72 18.42
N GLN A 21 10.92 10.24 19.02
CA GLN A 21 10.64 8.80 19.09
C GLN A 21 9.79 8.41 17.88
N HIS A 22 10.40 7.68 16.96
CA HIS A 22 9.71 7.15 15.79
C HIS A 22 9.17 5.74 16.05
N ASN A 23 8.08 5.38 15.40
CA ASN A 23 7.54 4.02 15.53
C ASN A 23 8.48 3.02 14.83
N PRO A 24 9.12 2.10 15.58
CA PRO A 24 10.07 1.16 14.99
C PRO A 24 9.44 0.24 13.93
N GLN A 25 8.16 -0.10 14.09
CA GLN A 25 7.47 -0.95 13.12
C GLN A 25 7.31 -0.25 11.77
N ILE A 26 7.06 1.06 11.78
CA ILE A 26 6.96 1.84 10.54
C ILE A 26 8.33 1.94 9.89
N LEU A 27 9.39 2.13 10.67
CA LEU A 27 10.76 2.13 10.13
C LEU A 27 11.13 0.79 9.51
N ASP A 28 10.67 -0.32 10.09
CA ASP A 28 10.88 -1.67 9.54
C ASP A 28 10.24 -1.83 8.16
N PHE A 29 9.13 -1.16 7.88
CA PHE A 29 8.52 -1.20 6.55
C PHE A 29 9.50 -0.70 5.48
N PHE A 30 10.22 0.37 5.76
CA PHE A 30 11.22 0.91 4.84
C PHE A 30 12.45 0.01 4.75
N GLU A 31 12.94 -0.46 5.88
CA GLU A 31 14.14 -1.31 5.94
C GLU A 31 13.96 -2.60 5.15
N GLU A 32 12.80 -3.23 5.27
CA GLU A 32 12.48 -4.50 4.61
C GLU A 32 12.56 -4.40 3.08
N ILE A 33 12.37 -3.22 2.52
CA ILE A 33 12.47 -2.99 1.07
C ILE A 33 13.77 -2.30 0.66
N GLY A 34 14.74 -2.22 1.57
CA GLY A 34 16.07 -1.69 1.29
C GLY A 34 16.20 -0.17 1.40
N GLU A 35 15.21 0.51 1.97
CA GLU A 35 15.24 1.97 2.14
C GLU A 35 15.77 2.35 3.52
N ASN A 36 17.00 1.90 3.83
CA ASN A 36 17.63 2.06 5.15
C ASN A 36 17.95 3.51 5.53
N TRP A 37 17.94 4.40 4.54
CA TRP A 37 18.18 5.82 4.76
C TRP A 37 17.02 6.51 5.48
N VAL A 38 15.84 5.90 5.47
CA VAL A 38 14.66 6.47 6.13
C VAL A 38 14.78 6.25 7.62
N GLN A 39 14.82 7.35 8.37
CA GLN A 39 14.99 7.34 9.82
C GLN A 39 13.86 8.04 10.56
N THR A 40 12.77 8.36 9.87
CA THR A 40 11.59 8.99 10.45
C THR A 40 10.32 8.33 9.92
N ASP A 41 9.39 8.02 10.82
CA ASP A 41 8.07 7.50 10.47
C ASP A 41 7.16 8.58 9.84
N GLU A 42 7.60 9.85 9.82
CA GLU A 42 6.90 10.93 9.14
C GLU A 42 7.10 10.91 7.61
N THR A 43 8.08 10.15 7.11
CA THR A 43 8.22 9.93 5.67
C THR A 43 6.99 9.16 5.17
N ALA A 44 6.42 9.55 4.03
CA ALA A 44 5.24 8.89 3.47
C ALA A 44 5.46 7.38 3.32
N TRP A 45 4.64 6.57 3.97
CA TRP A 45 4.88 5.14 4.09
C TRP A 45 3.74 4.24 3.59
N CYS A 46 2.80 4.80 2.82
CA CYS A 46 1.70 3.99 2.27
C CYS A 46 2.19 2.86 1.36
N SER A 47 3.15 3.15 0.49
CA SER A 47 3.75 2.14 -0.40
C SER A 47 4.68 1.19 0.36
N ALA A 48 5.46 1.72 1.31
CA ALA A 48 6.35 0.91 2.14
C ALA A 48 5.58 -0.17 2.90
N PHE A 49 4.44 0.17 3.46
CA PHE A 49 3.56 -0.76 4.17
C PHE A 49 3.14 -1.94 3.28
N ILE A 50 2.66 -1.65 2.07
CA ILE A 50 2.22 -2.71 1.15
C ILE A 50 3.40 -3.55 0.67
N ASN A 51 4.55 -2.92 0.34
CA ASN A 51 5.76 -3.64 -0.04
C ASN A 51 6.23 -4.60 1.06
N TYR A 52 6.18 -4.16 2.30
CA TYR A 52 6.51 -4.98 3.47
C TYR A 52 5.61 -6.22 3.55
N LEU A 53 4.30 -6.03 3.46
CA LEU A 53 3.33 -7.13 3.51
C LEU A 53 3.50 -8.08 2.32
N CYS A 54 3.71 -7.56 1.13
CA CYS A 54 3.90 -8.38 -0.07
C CYS A 54 5.14 -9.26 0.03
N LYS A 55 6.25 -8.71 0.52
CA LYS A 55 7.49 -9.47 0.69
C LYS A 55 7.29 -10.63 1.67
N ARG A 56 6.63 -10.39 2.79
CA ARG A 56 6.41 -11.40 3.84
C ARG A 56 5.40 -12.45 3.43
N ASN A 57 4.52 -12.17 2.49
CA ASN A 57 3.45 -13.06 2.07
C ASN A 57 3.63 -13.59 0.63
N TYR A 58 4.81 -13.40 0.06
CA TYR A 58 5.22 -13.93 -1.25
C TYR A 58 4.37 -13.42 -2.41
N TYR A 59 3.99 -12.14 -2.36
CA TYR A 59 3.34 -11.45 -3.48
C TYR A 59 4.37 -10.66 -4.29
N GLU A 60 4.07 -10.46 -5.57
CA GLU A 60 4.79 -9.48 -6.37
C GLU A 60 4.57 -8.08 -5.78
N ARG A 61 5.54 -7.19 -5.98
CA ARG A 61 5.53 -5.86 -5.38
C ARG A 61 6.28 -4.86 -6.23
N SER A 62 6.06 -3.57 -5.96
CA SER A 62 6.74 -2.51 -6.71
C SER A 62 8.21 -2.33 -6.29
N GLY A 63 8.53 -2.56 -5.03
CA GLY A 63 9.86 -2.30 -4.48
C GLY A 63 10.23 -0.82 -4.41
N LYS A 64 9.24 0.08 -4.55
CA LYS A 64 9.46 1.53 -4.59
C LYS A 64 8.57 2.25 -3.59
N LEU A 65 9.01 3.42 -3.13
CA LEU A 65 8.25 4.24 -2.19
C LEU A 65 7.13 5.05 -2.82
N THR A 66 7.16 5.24 -4.15
CA THR A 66 6.11 5.99 -4.84
C THR A 66 4.83 5.17 -4.95
N ALA A 67 3.69 5.78 -4.65
CA ALA A 67 2.40 5.11 -4.76
C ALA A 67 2.08 4.72 -6.20
N ARG A 68 2.43 5.55 -7.16
CA ARG A 68 2.16 5.32 -8.59
C ARG A 68 2.96 4.17 -9.19
N SER A 69 4.04 3.72 -8.51
CA SER A 69 4.79 2.54 -8.95
C SER A 69 3.92 1.29 -9.01
N TRP A 70 2.84 1.25 -8.24
CA TRP A 70 1.93 0.11 -8.21
C TRP A 70 1.07 -0.01 -9.46
N LEU A 71 1.02 1.02 -10.31
CA LEU A 71 0.32 0.93 -11.60
C LEU A 71 1.02 -0.02 -12.59
N ASP A 72 2.27 -0.38 -12.32
CA ASP A 72 3.06 -1.30 -13.16
C ASP A 72 3.15 -2.72 -12.57
N VAL A 73 2.44 -2.99 -11.48
CA VAL A 73 2.50 -4.27 -10.76
C VAL A 73 1.17 -5.00 -10.89
N GLY A 74 1.26 -6.31 -11.10
CA GLY A 74 0.08 -7.17 -11.17
C GLY A 74 -0.74 -7.01 -12.44
N VAL A 75 -2.02 -7.30 -12.31
CA VAL A 75 -2.98 -7.25 -13.41
C VAL A 75 -3.95 -6.09 -13.19
N GLU A 76 -4.16 -5.29 -14.22
CA GLU A 76 -5.16 -4.21 -14.17
C GLU A 76 -6.57 -4.80 -14.08
N LEU A 77 -7.38 -4.22 -13.18
CA LEU A 77 -8.79 -4.57 -13.04
C LEU A 77 -9.66 -3.39 -13.46
N ASP A 78 -10.69 -3.68 -14.25
CA ASP A 78 -11.72 -2.68 -14.60
C ASP A 78 -12.66 -2.43 -13.43
N GLU A 79 -12.98 -3.49 -12.68
CA GLU A 79 -13.82 -3.44 -11.49
C GLU A 79 -13.03 -3.91 -10.28
N PRO A 80 -13.21 -3.29 -9.10
CA PRO A 80 -12.43 -3.66 -7.93
C PRO A 80 -12.89 -4.99 -7.34
N GLU A 81 -11.92 -5.69 -6.75
CA GLU A 81 -12.16 -6.88 -5.93
C GLU A 81 -11.71 -6.57 -4.50
N LEU A 82 -12.36 -7.14 -3.50
CA LEU A 82 -11.98 -6.95 -2.11
C LEU A 82 -10.50 -7.30 -1.89
N GLY A 83 -9.75 -6.36 -1.33
CA GLY A 83 -8.33 -6.54 -1.06
C GLY A 83 -7.42 -6.23 -2.24
N CYS A 84 -7.94 -5.86 -3.42
CA CYS A 84 -7.09 -5.43 -4.51
C CYS A 84 -6.40 -4.10 -4.18
N ILE A 85 -5.34 -3.78 -4.91
CA ILE A 85 -4.62 -2.52 -4.74
C ILE A 85 -5.39 -1.40 -5.42
N VAL A 86 -5.50 -0.27 -4.74
CA VAL A 86 -6.08 0.98 -5.26
C VAL A 86 -4.98 2.02 -5.32
N VAL A 87 -4.80 2.63 -6.47
CA VAL A 87 -3.85 3.73 -6.65
C VAL A 87 -4.62 5.01 -6.95
N LEU A 88 -4.32 6.05 -6.19
CA LEU A 88 -4.97 7.35 -6.29
C LEU A 88 -3.94 8.43 -6.60
N TRP A 89 -4.36 9.48 -7.31
CA TRP A 89 -3.53 10.67 -7.45
C TRP A 89 -3.68 11.60 -6.24
N ARG A 90 -2.64 12.36 -5.96
CA ARG A 90 -2.63 13.48 -5.00
C ARG A 90 -2.19 14.75 -5.73
N GLU A 91 -2.77 15.86 -5.34
CA GLU A 91 -2.59 17.19 -5.91
C GLU A 91 -3.18 17.29 -7.33
N SER A 92 -2.75 16.46 -8.28
CA SER A 92 -3.30 16.42 -9.63
C SER A 92 -2.99 15.08 -10.31
N LYS A 93 -3.69 14.79 -11.42
CA LYS A 93 -3.45 13.57 -12.22
C LYS A 93 -2.05 13.51 -12.79
N VAL A 94 -1.42 14.65 -13.05
CA VAL A 94 -0.08 14.73 -13.66
C VAL A 94 1.04 14.87 -12.64
N SER A 95 0.71 15.02 -11.36
CA SER A 95 1.67 15.05 -10.27
C SER A 95 2.34 13.67 -10.11
N LEU A 96 3.56 13.66 -9.56
CA LEU A 96 4.22 12.40 -9.18
C LEU A 96 3.68 11.85 -7.85
N LYS A 97 2.90 12.63 -7.12
CA LYS A 97 2.35 12.25 -5.81
C LYS A 97 1.10 11.39 -5.97
N GLY A 98 0.91 10.49 -5.03
CA GLY A 98 -0.24 9.62 -5.01
C GLY A 98 -0.43 8.95 -3.65
N HIS A 99 -1.42 8.07 -3.61
CA HIS A 99 -1.70 7.23 -2.46
C HIS A 99 -2.01 5.82 -2.93
N VAL A 100 -1.71 4.83 -2.12
CA VAL A 100 -1.95 3.42 -2.44
C VAL A 100 -2.43 2.69 -1.19
N GLY A 101 -3.40 1.80 -1.37
CA GLY A 101 -3.93 0.99 -0.29
C GLY A 101 -4.72 -0.21 -0.81
N PHE A 102 -5.39 -0.88 0.10
CA PHE A 102 -6.24 -2.05 -0.21
C PHE A 102 -7.70 -1.64 -0.32
N TYR A 103 -8.35 -2.07 -1.39
CA TYR A 103 -9.77 -1.82 -1.60
C TYR A 103 -10.62 -2.57 -0.56
N ILE A 104 -11.54 -1.85 0.07
CA ILE A 104 -12.52 -2.41 0.99
C ILE A 104 -13.92 -2.38 0.38
N ASN A 105 -14.36 -1.20 -0.04
CA ASN A 105 -15.70 -0.99 -0.60
C ASN A 105 -15.74 0.36 -1.32
N HIS A 106 -16.86 0.66 -1.96
CA HIS A 106 -17.13 1.98 -2.51
C HIS A 106 -18.63 2.29 -2.51
N ASP A 107 -18.94 3.55 -2.58
CA ASP A 107 -20.29 4.06 -2.86
C ASP A 107 -20.23 4.92 -4.13
N ASP A 108 -21.25 5.75 -4.36
CA ASP A 108 -21.31 6.59 -5.57
C ASP A 108 -20.20 7.65 -5.62
N ARG A 109 -19.67 8.06 -4.48
CA ARG A 109 -18.74 9.20 -4.36
C ARG A 109 -17.35 8.81 -3.87
N TYR A 110 -17.25 7.75 -3.07
CA TYR A 110 -16.04 7.45 -2.33
C TYR A 110 -15.58 6.00 -2.51
N ILE A 111 -14.27 5.81 -2.40
CA ILE A 111 -13.64 4.50 -2.27
C ILE A 111 -13.13 4.40 -0.83
N TYR A 112 -13.44 3.30 -0.15
CA TYR A 112 -12.99 3.01 1.22
C TYR A 112 -11.75 2.13 1.14
N ILE A 113 -10.65 2.60 1.73
CA ILE A 113 -9.32 2.02 1.57
C ILE A 113 -8.71 1.72 2.93
N LEU A 114 -8.23 0.48 3.13
CA LEU A 114 -7.32 0.14 4.22
C LEU A 114 -5.90 0.43 3.77
N GLY A 115 -5.23 1.34 4.45
CA GLY A 115 -3.88 1.70 4.08
C GLY A 115 -3.08 2.29 5.21
N GLY A 116 -1.77 2.37 5.01
CA GLY A 116 -0.85 3.06 5.88
C GLY A 116 -0.75 4.54 5.51
N ASN A 117 -0.22 5.32 6.43
CA ASN A 117 -0.06 6.76 6.26
C ASN A 117 -1.39 7.48 6.00
N GLN A 118 -2.47 6.98 6.57
CA GLN A 118 -3.81 7.57 6.52
C GLN A 118 -4.09 8.16 7.90
N ASP A 119 -4.16 9.49 7.98
CA ASP A 119 -4.21 10.20 9.27
C ASP A 119 -3.06 9.73 10.20
N SER A 120 -1.89 9.55 9.61
CA SER A 120 -0.66 9.09 10.29
C SER A 120 -0.76 7.69 10.87
N SER A 121 -1.65 6.85 10.35
CA SER A 121 -1.90 5.51 10.90
C SER A 121 -2.26 4.49 9.82
N VAL A 122 -2.38 3.24 10.23
CA VAL A 122 -3.06 2.19 9.45
C VAL A 122 -4.54 2.21 9.85
N CYS A 123 -5.39 2.57 8.91
CA CYS A 123 -6.84 2.65 9.15
C CYS A 123 -7.61 2.50 7.84
N ILE A 124 -8.94 2.47 7.96
CA ILE A 124 -9.83 2.58 6.79
C ILE A 124 -10.21 4.04 6.64
N LYS A 125 -9.97 4.58 5.45
CA LYS A 125 -10.29 5.97 5.12
C LYS A 125 -10.96 6.03 3.77
N ARG A 126 -11.87 6.98 3.60
CA ARG A 126 -12.54 7.20 2.30
C ARG A 126 -11.81 8.26 1.49
N TYR A 127 -11.82 8.08 0.18
CA TYR A 127 -11.24 9.01 -0.78
C TYR A 127 -12.21 9.26 -1.93
N PRO A 128 -12.25 10.46 -2.49
CA PRO A 128 -13.11 10.73 -3.65
C PRO A 128 -12.80 9.79 -4.82
N LYS A 129 -13.82 9.22 -5.45
CA LYS A 129 -13.66 8.32 -6.61
C LYS A 129 -12.93 8.98 -7.76
N ASN A 130 -13.05 10.30 -7.93
CA ASN A 130 -12.40 11.00 -9.02
C ASN A 130 -10.86 11.00 -8.93
N ARG A 131 -10.30 10.58 -7.79
CA ARG A 131 -8.86 10.42 -7.63
C ARG A 131 -8.31 9.08 -8.11
N LEU A 132 -9.17 8.17 -8.55
CA LEU A 132 -8.76 6.84 -8.97
C LEU A 132 -7.86 6.89 -10.20
N LEU A 133 -6.69 6.25 -10.09
CA LEU A 133 -5.79 6.00 -11.23
C LEU A 133 -5.92 4.55 -11.72
N GLY A 134 -6.16 3.60 -10.83
CA GLY A 134 -6.36 2.22 -11.22
C GLY A 134 -6.48 1.26 -10.06
N TYR A 135 -7.03 0.08 -10.39
CA TYR A 135 -7.08 -1.08 -9.51
C TYR A 135 -6.11 -2.14 -10.02
N ARG A 136 -5.39 -2.79 -9.12
CA ARG A 136 -4.41 -3.82 -9.48
C ARG A 136 -4.63 -5.07 -8.64
N LYS A 137 -4.61 -6.23 -9.29
CA LYS A 137 -4.62 -7.53 -8.61
C LYS A 137 -3.21 -8.08 -8.64
N LEU A 138 -2.63 -8.28 -7.47
CA LEU A 138 -1.27 -8.80 -7.35
C LEU A 138 -1.27 -10.32 -7.47
N ARG A 139 -0.21 -10.85 -8.09
CA ARG A 139 0.00 -12.28 -8.23
C ARG A 139 0.89 -12.78 -7.11
N LYS A 140 0.56 -13.93 -6.58
CA LYS A 140 1.35 -14.59 -5.56
C LYS A 140 2.55 -15.27 -6.20
N LYS A 141 3.74 -15.09 -5.64
CA LYS A 141 4.96 -15.75 -6.04
C LYS A 141 5.19 -16.95 -5.16
N TYR A 142 4.66 -18.10 -5.56
CA TYR A 142 4.96 -19.35 -4.90
C TYR A 142 4.92 -20.49 -5.90
N GLY A 143 5.59 -21.57 -5.56
CA GLY A 143 5.72 -22.72 -6.42
C GLY A 143 7.16 -22.92 -6.83
N PHE A 144 7.45 -24.10 -7.30
CA PHE A 144 8.80 -24.51 -7.62
C PHE A 144 9.48 -23.61 -8.66
N LEU A 145 8.73 -23.19 -9.69
CA LEU A 145 9.27 -22.36 -10.77
C LEU A 145 9.60 -20.93 -10.33
N ASP A 146 8.93 -20.41 -9.32
CA ASP A 146 9.15 -19.04 -8.84
C ASP A 146 10.48 -18.91 -8.10
N TYR A 147 11.03 -20.00 -7.60
CA TYR A 147 12.34 -20.03 -6.96
C TYR A 147 13.50 -19.90 -7.95
N PHE A 148 13.26 -20.20 -9.21
CA PHE A 148 14.29 -20.25 -10.24
C PHE A 148 14.20 -19.10 -11.25
N ASN A 149 13.21 -18.27 -11.12
CA ASN A 149 12.98 -17.07 -11.91
C ASN A 149 13.18 -15.83 -11.03
#